data_054b60b8334267ee443ea02b9c36c975
#
_entry.id   054b60b8334267ee443ea02b9c36c975
#
_cell.length_a   1.000
_cell.length_b   1.000
_cell.length_c   1.000
_cell.angle_alpha   90.00
_cell.angle_beta   90.00
_cell.angle_gamma   90.00
#
_symmetry.space_group_name_H-M   'P 1'
#
loop_
_entity.id
_entity.type
_entity.pdbx_description
1 polymer ?
#
loop_
_entity_poly.entity_id
_entity_poly.type
_entity_poly.pdbx_seq_one_letter_code
_entity_poly.pdbx_strand_id
1 'polypeptide(L)'
;MTASVNLHVILWPIHDWPEMAGTWRRAEQLGFAGAWLYDHLAWRGHTPWDDAYASLAAAAAVTSTIRLGTLVTSPNFRTPVPTASAVRTIDRISGGRLTLGIGAGGHTHTSDGDVLDREWTPRERADRFEEWTTQLDALLTRAPVSFAGEHWSAREVSIAPGLVQQRPPFWIAANGPRGMRLAARLGQGWIANPQTPDPVPEVAAQVERLAGLCADAGRDPGGLRRLLLTGFTDEPWLESESSYDDLAGRYAEAGITDVAVHWPRPGTQWDADQAVFEAIAARAS
;
A
#
# COMPACT_ATOMS: atom_id res chain seq x y z
N MET A 1 5.40 19.24 -21.29
CA MET A 1 5.77 17.92 -20.77
C MET A 1 4.64 17.54 -19.84
N THR A 2 3.80 16.59 -20.22
CA THR A 2 2.79 16.01 -19.32
C THR A 2 3.50 15.37 -18.13
N ALA A 3 3.09 15.71 -16.90
CA ALA A 3 3.63 15.09 -15.72
C ALA A 3 3.34 13.58 -15.80
N SER A 4 4.38 12.75 -15.84
CA SER A 4 4.23 11.31 -15.85
C SER A 4 4.05 10.80 -14.43
N VAL A 5 3.06 9.94 -14.21
CA VAL A 5 2.91 9.20 -12.94
C VAL A 5 3.73 7.91 -13.00
N ASN A 6 4.25 7.45 -11.83
CA ASN A 6 4.85 6.11 -11.81
C ASN A 6 3.74 5.05 -11.74
N LEU A 7 3.90 4.02 -12.55
CA LEU A 7 2.94 2.93 -12.59
C LEU A 7 3.35 1.79 -11.63
N HIS A 8 2.40 1.39 -10.81
CA HIS A 8 2.49 0.26 -9.89
C HIS A 8 1.45 -0.79 -10.23
N VAL A 9 1.67 -2.02 -9.78
CA VAL A 9 0.72 -3.12 -10.00
C VAL A 9 0.33 -3.78 -8.69
N ILE A 10 -0.93 -4.20 -8.59
CA ILE A 10 -1.45 -5.00 -7.48
C ILE A 10 -1.58 -6.43 -7.98
N LEU A 11 -0.91 -7.36 -7.31
CA LEU A 11 -0.93 -8.78 -7.61
C LEU A 11 -1.89 -9.51 -6.67
N TRP A 12 -2.40 -10.64 -7.13
CA TRP A 12 -3.38 -11.43 -6.40
C TRP A 12 -2.71 -12.61 -5.71
N PRO A 13 -2.74 -12.74 -4.37
CA PRO A 13 -2.13 -13.86 -3.66
C PRO A 13 -3.08 -15.08 -3.63
N ILE A 14 -3.50 -15.55 -4.80
CA ILE A 14 -4.54 -16.58 -4.96
C ILE A 14 -4.11 -17.76 -5.84
N HIS A 15 -2.89 -17.75 -6.33
CA HIS A 15 -2.35 -18.80 -7.21
C HIS A 15 -1.21 -19.54 -6.51
N ASP A 16 -0.94 -20.74 -6.96
CA ASP A 16 0.22 -21.51 -6.49
C ASP A 16 1.53 -20.73 -6.69
N TRP A 17 2.46 -20.94 -5.76
CA TRP A 17 3.70 -20.17 -5.75
C TRP A 17 4.48 -20.20 -7.08
N PRO A 18 4.63 -21.32 -7.85
CA PRO A 18 5.30 -21.28 -9.14
C PRO A 18 4.71 -20.26 -10.13
N GLU A 19 3.38 -20.15 -10.18
CA GLU A 19 2.67 -19.16 -10.99
C GLU A 19 2.89 -17.74 -10.45
N MET A 20 2.72 -17.55 -9.14
CA MET A 20 2.98 -16.27 -8.49
C MET A 20 4.41 -15.78 -8.72
N ALA A 21 5.40 -16.65 -8.60
CA ALA A 21 6.80 -16.31 -8.88
C ALA A 21 7.02 -15.86 -10.33
N GLY A 22 6.30 -16.48 -11.29
CA GLY A 22 6.27 -16.04 -12.69
C GLY A 22 5.69 -14.63 -12.85
N THR A 23 4.56 -14.36 -12.20
CA THR A 23 3.87 -13.07 -12.22
C THR A 23 4.74 -11.96 -11.62
N TRP A 24 5.42 -12.20 -10.50
CA TRP A 24 6.36 -11.25 -9.89
C TRP A 24 7.52 -10.89 -10.82
N ARG A 25 8.15 -11.90 -11.46
CA ARG A 25 9.21 -11.66 -12.44
C ARG A 25 8.69 -10.91 -13.68
N ARG A 26 7.47 -11.23 -14.13
CA ARG A 26 6.86 -10.53 -15.26
C ARG A 26 6.57 -9.07 -14.92
N ALA A 27 6.05 -8.77 -13.72
CA ALA A 27 5.86 -7.40 -13.26
C ALA A 27 7.18 -6.61 -13.23
N GLU A 28 8.27 -7.23 -12.77
CA GLU A 28 9.60 -6.61 -12.80
C GLU A 28 10.09 -6.35 -14.24
N GLN A 29 9.93 -7.32 -15.15
CA GLN A 29 10.32 -7.19 -16.56
C GLN A 29 9.52 -6.12 -17.31
N LEU A 30 8.26 -5.93 -16.94
CA LEU A 30 7.39 -4.88 -17.50
C LEU A 30 7.74 -3.48 -16.98
N GLY A 31 8.65 -3.35 -16.01
CA GLY A 31 9.15 -2.07 -15.54
C GLY A 31 8.25 -1.36 -14.53
N PHE A 32 7.30 -2.05 -13.89
CA PHE A 32 6.51 -1.45 -12.82
C PHE A 32 7.40 -0.89 -11.71
N ALA A 33 7.12 0.32 -11.24
CA ALA A 33 7.86 0.96 -10.16
C ALA A 33 7.75 0.18 -8.83
N GLY A 34 6.66 -0.54 -8.65
CA GLY A 34 6.45 -1.43 -7.51
C GLY A 34 5.26 -2.37 -7.71
N ALA A 35 5.30 -3.48 -7.01
CA ALA A 35 4.21 -4.45 -6.98
C ALA A 35 3.72 -4.65 -5.53
N TRP A 36 2.41 -4.74 -5.38
CA TRP A 36 1.73 -4.70 -4.10
C TRP A 36 0.86 -5.93 -3.89
N LEU A 37 0.73 -6.35 -2.64
CA LEU A 37 -0.26 -7.36 -2.22
C LEU A 37 -1.24 -6.74 -1.23
N TYR A 38 -2.50 -7.08 -1.35
CA TYR A 38 -3.47 -6.84 -0.29
C TYR A 38 -3.17 -7.74 0.90
N ASP A 39 -3.09 -7.16 2.10
CA ASP A 39 -2.85 -7.90 3.33
C ASP A 39 -4.19 -8.16 4.04
N HIS A 40 -4.79 -9.29 3.74
CA HIS A 40 -6.03 -9.80 4.33
C HIS A 40 -5.82 -11.21 4.90
N LEU A 41 -6.60 -11.58 5.92
CA LEU A 41 -6.71 -12.95 6.40
C LEU A 41 -7.56 -13.81 5.44
N ALA A 42 -8.56 -13.18 4.86
CA ALA A 42 -9.44 -13.76 3.87
C ALA A 42 -10.10 -12.65 3.04
N TRP A 43 -10.43 -12.96 1.81
CA TRP A 43 -11.30 -12.10 1.01
C TRP A 43 -12.40 -12.97 0.38
N ARG A 44 -13.62 -12.83 0.85
CA ARG A 44 -14.75 -13.65 0.41
C ARG A 44 -14.92 -13.59 -1.10
N GLY A 45 -15.14 -14.77 -1.71
CA GLY A 45 -15.22 -14.94 -3.17
C GLY A 45 -13.84 -14.95 -3.87
N HIS A 46 -12.74 -14.82 -3.13
CA HIS A 46 -11.37 -14.81 -3.66
C HIS A 46 -10.52 -15.78 -2.85
N THR A 47 -10.65 -17.07 -3.08
CA THR A 47 -9.92 -18.15 -2.40
C THR A 47 -9.15 -19.00 -3.40
N PRO A 48 -7.97 -19.55 -3.04
CA PRO A 48 -7.28 -19.35 -1.76
C PRO A 48 -6.82 -17.91 -1.58
N TRP A 49 -6.36 -17.53 -0.37
CA TRP A 49 -5.76 -16.22 -0.09
C TRP A 49 -4.52 -16.41 0.78
N ASP A 50 -3.35 -16.21 0.20
CA ASP A 50 -2.08 -16.43 0.89
C ASP A 50 -1.69 -15.24 1.76
N ASP A 51 -0.91 -15.52 2.83
CA ASP A 51 -0.35 -14.49 3.71
C ASP A 51 0.57 -13.54 2.93
N ALA A 52 0.28 -12.24 3.01
CA ALA A 52 1.00 -11.23 2.25
C ALA A 52 2.49 -11.15 2.62
N TYR A 53 2.86 -11.28 3.90
CA TYR A 53 4.25 -11.18 4.32
C TYR A 53 5.08 -12.38 3.92
N ALA A 54 4.51 -13.58 4.00
CA ALA A 54 5.15 -14.80 3.50
C ALA A 54 5.36 -14.71 1.98
N SER A 55 4.34 -14.27 1.24
CA SER A 55 4.39 -14.07 -0.21
C SER A 55 5.40 -12.99 -0.62
N LEU A 56 5.47 -11.87 0.11
CA LEU A 56 6.46 -10.81 -0.12
C LEU A 56 7.90 -11.28 0.16
N ALA A 57 8.12 -12.12 1.18
CA ALA A 57 9.45 -12.70 1.43
C ALA A 57 9.90 -13.60 0.27
N ALA A 58 8.99 -14.42 -0.24
CA ALA A 58 9.26 -15.28 -1.39
C ALA A 58 9.46 -14.46 -2.69
N ALA A 59 8.63 -13.42 -2.90
CA ALA A 59 8.77 -12.49 -4.03
C ALA A 59 10.12 -11.75 -4.01
N ALA A 60 10.55 -11.31 -2.84
CA ALA A 60 11.84 -10.66 -2.64
C ALA A 60 13.02 -11.53 -3.07
N ALA A 61 12.90 -12.86 -2.89
CA ALA A 61 13.95 -13.82 -3.26
C ALA A 61 14.00 -14.13 -4.77
N VAL A 62 12.94 -13.85 -5.54
CA VAL A 62 12.85 -14.17 -6.97
C VAL A 62 12.85 -12.93 -7.88
N THR A 63 12.95 -11.73 -7.31
CA THR A 63 13.05 -10.43 -7.99
C THR A 63 14.30 -9.67 -7.53
N SER A 64 14.74 -8.67 -8.29
CA SER A 64 16.01 -7.98 -8.06
C SER A 64 15.90 -6.46 -7.94
N THR A 65 14.93 -5.82 -8.59
CA THR A 65 14.84 -4.37 -8.76
C THR A 65 13.50 -3.80 -8.35
N ILE A 66 12.39 -4.49 -8.66
CA ILE A 66 11.05 -4.02 -8.37
C ILE A 66 10.85 -3.79 -6.87
N ARG A 67 10.27 -2.65 -6.50
CA ARG A 67 9.81 -2.46 -5.12
C ARG A 67 8.61 -3.35 -4.83
N LEU A 68 8.52 -3.81 -3.60
CA LEU A 68 7.44 -4.72 -3.17
C LEU A 68 6.82 -4.22 -1.86
N GLY A 69 5.53 -4.45 -1.68
CA GLY A 69 4.87 -3.94 -0.48
C GLY A 69 3.45 -4.45 -0.25
N THR A 70 2.90 -4.04 0.86
CA THR A 70 1.50 -4.27 1.23
C THR A 70 0.62 -3.09 0.83
N LEU A 71 -0.65 -3.35 0.48
CA LEU A 71 -1.61 -2.30 0.09
C LEU A 71 -3.03 -2.63 0.60
N VAL A 72 -3.33 -2.60 1.89
CA VAL A 72 -2.47 -2.13 2.97
C VAL A 72 -2.47 -3.13 4.13
N THR A 73 -1.41 -3.13 4.92
CA THR A 73 -1.40 -3.81 6.23
C THR A 73 -2.20 -3.01 7.26
N SER A 74 -2.91 -3.70 8.14
CA SER A 74 -3.71 -3.07 9.18
C SER A 74 -3.47 -3.67 10.57
N PRO A 75 -3.73 -2.91 11.65
CA PRO A 75 -3.63 -3.41 13.03
C PRO A 75 -4.75 -4.38 13.42
N ASN A 76 -5.68 -4.70 12.52
CA ASN A 76 -6.81 -5.57 12.85
C ASN A 76 -6.34 -6.98 13.20
N PHE A 77 -5.30 -7.47 12.53
CA PHE A 77 -4.70 -8.79 12.78
C PHE A 77 -3.16 -8.78 12.81
N ARG A 78 -2.51 -7.64 12.55
CA ARG A 78 -1.06 -7.47 12.62
C ARG A 78 -0.68 -6.69 13.87
N THR A 79 -0.05 -7.33 14.86
CA THR A 79 0.45 -6.65 16.05
C THR A 79 1.85 -6.05 15.81
N PRO A 80 2.26 -4.96 16.51
CA PRO A 80 3.47 -4.19 16.15
C PRO A 80 4.76 -5.01 16.12
N VAL A 81 5.06 -5.79 17.17
CA VAL A 81 6.35 -6.49 17.30
C VAL A 81 6.54 -7.60 16.26
N PRO A 82 5.62 -8.54 16.06
CA PRO A 82 5.71 -9.54 14.99
C PRO A 82 5.79 -8.90 13.60
N THR A 83 5.01 -7.83 13.36
CA THR A 83 5.05 -7.11 12.09
C THR A 83 6.42 -6.48 11.85
N ALA A 84 6.99 -5.79 12.83
CA ALA A 84 8.33 -5.21 12.73
C ALA A 84 9.40 -6.27 12.46
N SER A 85 9.29 -7.46 13.08
CA SER A 85 10.20 -8.57 12.83
C SER A 85 10.11 -9.11 11.39
N ALA A 86 8.89 -9.28 10.87
CA ALA A 86 8.65 -9.70 9.49
C ALA A 86 9.18 -8.64 8.50
N VAL A 87 8.88 -7.37 8.74
CA VAL A 87 9.36 -6.21 7.96
C VAL A 87 10.88 -6.22 7.86
N ARG A 88 11.59 -6.34 8.99
CA ARG A 88 13.06 -6.43 8.99
C ARG A 88 13.56 -7.60 8.15
N THR A 89 12.92 -8.75 8.25
CA THR A 89 13.31 -9.94 7.50
C THR A 89 13.17 -9.73 6.00
N ILE A 90 12.03 -9.20 5.55
CA ILE A 90 11.76 -8.94 4.14
C ILE A 90 12.66 -7.80 3.61
N ASP A 91 12.90 -6.77 4.39
CA ASP A 91 13.82 -5.68 4.04
C ASP A 91 15.22 -6.23 3.71
N ARG A 92 15.72 -7.15 4.52
CA ARG A 92 17.00 -7.81 4.31
C ARG A 92 17.01 -8.75 3.10
N ILE A 93 15.99 -9.59 2.94
CA ILE A 93 15.88 -10.50 1.77
C ILE A 93 15.80 -9.69 0.48
N SER A 94 15.04 -8.61 0.48
CA SER A 94 14.84 -7.76 -0.69
C SER A 94 16.01 -6.81 -0.99
N GLY A 95 17.00 -6.70 -0.09
CA GLY A 95 18.06 -5.70 -0.25
C GLY A 95 17.56 -4.26 -0.16
N GLY A 96 16.53 -3.98 0.67
CA GLY A 96 16.00 -2.63 0.89
C GLY A 96 14.92 -2.19 -0.10
N ARG A 97 14.23 -3.12 -0.76
CA ARG A 97 13.14 -2.81 -1.71
C ARG A 97 11.74 -2.78 -1.10
N LEU A 98 11.61 -3.13 0.19
CA LEU A 98 10.31 -3.16 0.85
C LEU A 98 9.75 -1.74 1.05
N THR A 99 8.46 -1.59 0.79
CA THR A 99 7.63 -0.42 1.15
C THR A 99 6.40 -0.92 1.90
N LEU A 100 6.03 -0.25 2.98
CA LEU A 100 4.84 -0.62 3.74
C LEU A 100 3.68 0.31 3.42
N GLY A 101 2.73 -0.19 2.67
CA GLY A 101 1.40 0.41 2.63
C GLY A 101 0.65 0.00 3.90
N ILE A 102 0.21 0.98 4.69
CA ILE A 102 -0.46 0.76 5.97
C ILE A 102 -1.75 1.57 6.06
N GLY A 103 -2.74 1.03 6.76
CA GLY A 103 -4.04 1.64 6.92
C GLY A 103 -4.79 1.15 8.17
N ALA A 104 -5.89 1.80 8.50
CA ALA A 104 -6.69 1.45 9.67
C ALA A 104 -7.48 0.13 9.51
N GLY A 105 -7.42 -0.51 8.37
CA GLY A 105 -8.24 -1.67 8.02
C GLY A 105 -9.65 -1.30 7.54
N GLY A 106 -10.35 -2.28 6.97
CA GLY A 106 -11.69 -2.12 6.43
C GLY A 106 -12.75 -1.79 7.47
N HIS A 107 -13.92 -1.41 6.97
CA HIS A 107 -15.13 -1.17 7.78
C HIS A 107 -15.75 -2.49 8.25
N THR A 108 -16.84 -2.38 9.03
CA THR A 108 -17.76 -3.48 9.37
C THR A 108 -18.14 -4.29 8.12
N HIS A 109 -18.30 -5.60 8.30
CA HIS A 109 -18.63 -6.56 7.22
C HIS A 109 -17.53 -6.79 6.19
N THR A 110 -16.27 -6.52 6.53
CA THR A 110 -15.13 -7.01 5.74
C THR A 110 -14.85 -8.47 6.05
N SER A 111 -14.27 -9.19 5.09
CA SER A 111 -13.92 -10.60 5.29
C SER A 111 -13.01 -10.83 6.50
N ASP A 112 -12.08 -9.90 6.78
CA ASP A 112 -11.19 -9.97 7.97
C ASP A 112 -11.97 -9.80 9.27
N GLY A 113 -12.92 -8.85 9.34
CA GLY A 113 -13.78 -8.66 10.51
C GLY A 113 -14.62 -9.90 10.81
N ASP A 114 -15.19 -10.49 9.79
CA ASP A 114 -15.99 -11.72 9.91
C ASP A 114 -15.14 -12.92 10.39
N VAL A 115 -13.92 -13.07 9.85
CA VAL A 115 -12.98 -14.15 10.28
C VAL A 115 -12.57 -13.99 11.74
N LEU A 116 -12.38 -12.76 12.18
CA LEU A 116 -11.94 -12.46 13.54
C LEU A 116 -13.09 -12.41 14.56
N ASP A 117 -14.35 -12.44 14.08
CA ASP A 117 -15.54 -12.21 14.91
C ASP A 117 -15.39 -10.91 15.74
N ARG A 118 -14.91 -9.88 15.11
CA ARG A 118 -14.62 -8.57 15.75
C ARG A 118 -15.00 -7.41 14.87
N GLU A 119 -15.66 -6.45 15.48
CA GLU A 119 -15.94 -5.14 14.91
C GLU A 119 -15.35 -4.06 15.79
N TRP A 120 -14.69 -3.09 15.16
CA TRP A 120 -14.23 -1.87 15.83
C TRP A 120 -15.00 -0.67 15.29
N THR A 121 -15.40 0.21 16.18
CA THR A 121 -15.95 1.51 15.77
C THR A 121 -14.92 2.29 14.93
N PRO A 122 -15.36 3.25 14.10
CA PRO A 122 -14.43 4.10 13.35
C PRO A 122 -13.40 4.82 14.24
N ARG A 123 -13.81 5.19 15.46
CA ARG A 123 -12.92 5.83 16.45
C ARG A 123 -11.85 4.83 16.94
N GLU A 124 -12.26 3.68 17.42
CA GLU A 124 -11.33 2.63 17.89
C GLU A 124 -10.35 2.22 16.82
N ARG A 125 -10.79 2.05 15.57
CA ARG A 125 -9.88 1.76 14.45
C ARG A 125 -8.84 2.86 14.25
N ALA A 126 -9.24 4.12 14.36
CA ALA A 126 -8.34 5.25 14.23
C ALA A 126 -7.35 5.32 15.40
N ASP A 127 -7.81 5.08 16.64
CA ASP A 127 -6.98 5.06 17.85
C ASP A 127 -5.95 3.93 17.77
N ARG A 128 -6.39 2.73 17.44
CA ARG A 128 -5.52 1.56 17.21
C ARG A 128 -4.49 1.82 16.11
N PHE A 129 -4.91 2.37 14.99
CA PHE A 129 -4.01 2.62 13.85
C PHE A 129 -2.93 3.66 14.19
N GLU A 130 -3.27 4.72 14.89
CA GLU A 130 -2.30 5.74 15.30
C GLU A 130 -1.29 5.17 16.31
N GLU A 131 -1.75 4.41 17.30
CA GLU A 131 -0.88 3.74 18.27
C GLU A 131 0.03 2.73 17.58
N TRP A 132 -0.54 1.84 16.75
CA TRP A 132 0.19 0.81 16.01
C TRP A 132 1.28 1.40 15.11
N THR A 133 0.94 2.43 14.34
CA THR A 133 1.88 3.07 13.41
C THR A 133 3.03 3.71 14.16
N THR A 134 2.74 4.39 15.27
CA THR A 134 3.77 5.04 16.11
C THR A 134 4.69 4.01 16.76
N GLN A 135 4.14 2.91 17.24
CA GLN A 135 4.92 1.82 17.83
C GLN A 135 5.76 1.08 16.79
N LEU A 136 5.19 0.83 15.60
CA LEU A 136 5.92 0.21 14.49
C LEU A 136 7.08 1.09 14.02
N ASP A 137 6.87 2.41 13.89
CA ASP A 137 7.93 3.37 13.57
C ASP A 137 9.06 3.31 14.60
N ALA A 138 8.71 3.31 15.88
CA ALA A 138 9.69 3.22 16.95
C ALA A 138 10.50 1.92 16.89
N LEU A 139 9.85 0.77 16.68
CA LEU A 139 10.49 -0.54 16.57
C LEU A 139 11.45 -0.65 15.38
N LEU A 140 11.15 0.06 14.28
CA LEU A 140 11.95 0.05 13.05
C LEU A 140 13.04 1.12 13.02
N THR A 141 13.04 2.09 13.95
CA THR A 141 14.00 3.21 13.96
C THR A 141 14.88 3.25 15.18
N ARG A 142 14.50 2.61 16.27
CA ARG A 142 15.20 2.66 17.56
C ARG A 142 15.40 1.27 18.16
N ALA A 143 16.39 1.12 19.04
CA ALA A 143 16.65 -0.10 19.81
C ALA A 143 17.46 0.21 21.07
N PRO A 144 17.14 -0.34 22.26
CA PRO A 144 15.91 -1.07 22.52
C PRO A 144 14.68 -0.16 22.60
N VAL A 145 13.47 -0.72 22.39
CA VAL A 145 12.20 0.00 22.51
C VAL A 145 11.33 -0.68 23.55
N SER A 146 10.75 0.12 24.44
CA SER A 146 9.68 -0.30 25.34
C SER A 146 8.48 0.65 25.18
N PHE A 147 7.28 0.11 25.22
CA PHE A 147 6.04 0.90 25.22
C PHE A 147 4.94 0.19 26.01
N ALA A 148 4.05 0.98 26.59
CA ALA A 148 2.83 0.54 27.24
C ALA A 148 1.69 1.42 26.72
N GLY A 149 1.03 0.99 25.65
CA GLY A 149 -0.09 1.67 25.04
C GLY A 149 -1.42 1.14 25.55
N GLU A 150 -2.49 1.66 24.98
CA GLU A 150 -3.85 1.20 25.28
C GLU A 150 -4.13 -0.18 24.67
N HIS A 151 -3.55 -0.44 23.48
CA HIS A 151 -3.81 -1.66 22.72
C HIS A 151 -2.65 -2.64 22.71
N TRP A 152 -1.41 -2.16 22.77
CA TRP A 152 -0.22 -3.01 22.76
C TRP A 152 0.86 -2.54 23.73
N SER A 153 1.60 -3.51 24.25
CA SER A 153 2.77 -3.26 25.09
C SER A 153 3.94 -4.13 24.66
N ALA A 154 5.16 -3.63 24.86
CA ALA A 154 6.38 -4.39 24.63
C ALA A 154 7.49 -3.88 25.54
N ARG A 155 8.49 -4.73 25.83
CA ARG A 155 9.59 -4.40 26.73
C ARG A 155 10.93 -4.78 26.11
N GLU A 156 11.85 -3.83 26.05
CA GLU A 156 13.26 -3.98 25.63
C GLU A 156 13.43 -4.70 24.28
N VAL A 157 12.54 -4.39 23.31
CA VAL A 157 12.58 -5.01 21.98
C VAL A 157 13.63 -4.35 21.11
N SER A 158 14.48 -5.15 20.45
CA SER A 158 15.53 -4.69 19.55
C SER A 158 15.35 -5.28 18.16
N ILE A 159 14.71 -4.54 17.25
CA ILE A 159 14.46 -4.93 15.85
C ILE A 159 15.26 -4.05 14.88
N ALA A 160 15.31 -2.75 15.09
CA ALA A 160 15.95 -1.78 14.20
C ALA A 160 17.38 -2.12 13.75
N PRO A 161 18.26 -2.66 14.58
CA PRO A 161 19.59 -3.04 14.10
C PRO A 161 19.49 -4.12 13.03
N GLY A 162 20.04 -3.83 11.83
CA GLY A 162 20.10 -4.78 10.72
C GLY A 162 19.03 -4.65 9.66
N LEU A 163 18.27 -3.56 9.61
CA LEU A 163 17.57 -3.12 8.41
C LEU A 163 18.60 -2.71 7.34
N VAL A 164 18.27 -2.90 6.06
CA VAL A 164 19.04 -2.37 4.94
C VAL A 164 18.71 -0.91 4.72
N GLN A 165 17.44 -0.57 4.75
CA GLN A 165 16.97 0.82 4.74
C GLN A 165 17.10 1.43 6.16
N GLN A 166 17.19 2.76 6.27
CA GLN A 166 17.08 3.43 7.57
C GLN A 166 15.75 3.06 8.25
N ARG A 167 14.67 3.02 7.48
CA ARG A 167 13.35 2.47 7.76
C ARG A 167 12.63 2.25 6.42
N PRO A 168 11.98 1.10 6.19
CA PRO A 168 11.10 0.94 5.03
C PRO A 168 10.07 2.06 4.94
N PRO A 169 9.86 2.68 3.77
CA PRO A 169 8.92 3.78 3.63
C PRO A 169 7.50 3.37 4.06
N PHE A 170 6.83 4.23 4.84
CA PHE A 170 5.41 4.08 5.14
C PHE A 170 4.59 4.85 4.10
N TRP A 171 3.72 4.15 3.39
CA TRP A 171 2.71 4.74 2.54
C TRP A 171 1.36 4.57 3.24
N ILE A 172 0.75 5.66 3.67
CA ILE A 172 -0.37 5.65 4.61
C ILE A 172 -1.68 5.90 3.87
N ALA A 173 -2.56 4.88 3.88
CA ALA A 173 -3.90 4.98 3.30
C ALA A 173 -4.84 5.69 4.28
N ALA A 174 -5.37 6.82 3.85
CA ALA A 174 -6.29 7.60 4.66
C ALA A 174 -7.10 8.61 3.84
N ASN A 175 -8.43 8.58 3.98
CA ASN A 175 -9.34 9.60 3.46
C ASN A 175 -9.75 10.61 4.54
N GLY A 176 -9.68 10.21 5.81
CA GLY A 176 -10.07 11.04 6.94
C GLY A 176 -8.92 11.88 7.55
N PRO A 177 -9.25 12.97 8.26
CA PRO A 177 -8.27 13.96 8.73
C PRO A 177 -7.24 13.40 9.72
N ARG A 178 -7.57 12.42 10.56
CA ARG A 178 -6.62 11.81 11.52
C ARG A 178 -5.54 11.02 10.80
N GLY A 179 -5.94 10.12 9.88
CA GLY A 179 -5.00 9.33 9.10
C GLY A 179 -4.15 10.19 8.16
N MET A 180 -4.73 11.24 7.57
CA MET A 180 -3.98 12.19 6.74
C MET A 180 -2.93 12.97 7.56
N ARG A 181 -3.24 13.37 8.81
CA ARG A 181 -2.22 13.95 9.72
C ARG A 181 -1.12 12.95 10.03
N LEU A 182 -1.45 11.67 10.19
CA LEU A 182 -0.44 10.63 10.40
C LEU A 182 0.45 10.47 9.16
N ALA A 183 -0.13 10.49 7.95
CA ALA A 183 0.60 10.48 6.68
C ALA A 183 1.55 11.68 6.56
N ALA A 184 1.07 12.89 6.86
CA ALA A 184 1.87 14.11 6.86
C ALA A 184 3.03 14.03 7.87
N ARG A 185 2.84 13.40 9.03
CA ARG A 185 3.84 13.33 10.10
C ARG A 185 4.86 12.20 9.89
N LEU A 186 4.43 11.00 9.55
CA LEU A 186 5.27 9.79 9.51
C LEU A 186 5.44 9.16 8.13
N GLY A 187 4.56 9.47 7.16
CA GLY A 187 4.56 8.85 5.83
C GLY A 187 5.68 9.33 4.93
N GLN A 188 6.16 8.48 4.04
CA GLN A 188 6.91 8.85 2.82
C GLN A 188 5.98 8.82 1.61
N GLY A 189 4.78 8.26 1.77
CA GLY A 189 3.71 8.30 0.80
C GLY A 189 2.33 8.35 1.47
N TRP A 190 1.37 8.84 0.73
CA TRP A 190 -0.05 8.79 1.05
C TRP A 190 -0.76 8.02 -0.06
N ILE A 191 -1.75 7.22 0.31
CA ILE A 191 -2.55 6.41 -0.61
C ILE A 191 -3.97 6.95 -0.62
N ALA A 192 -4.40 7.42 -1.78
CA ALA A 192 -5.77 7.80 -2.08
C ALA A 192 -6.58 6.57 -2.51
N ASN A 193 -7.75 6.42 -1.92
CA ASN A 193 -8.75 5.42 -2.32
C ASN A 193 -10.10 6.11 -2.42
N PRO A 194 -10.38 6.79 -3.57
CA PRO A 194 -11.64 7.52 -3.74
C PRO A 194 -12.83 6.56 -3.78
N GLN A 195 -13.98 7.06 -3.30
CA GLN A 195 -15.20 6.27 -3.15
C GLN A 195 -16.42 6.94 -3.81
N THR A 196 -16.21 8.08 -4.47
CA THR A 196 -17.29 8.83 -5.14
C THR A 196 -17.36 8.52 -6.63
N PRO A 197 -18.51 8.77 -7.28
CA PRO A 197 -18.65 8.61 -8.73
C PRO A 197 -17.80 9.59 -9.55
N ASP A 198 -17.41 10.73 -8.98
CA ASP A 198 -16.49 11.70 -9.60
C ASP A 198 -15.22 11.82 -8.74
N PRO A 199 -14.26 10.89 -8.92
CA PRO A 199 -13.14 10.74 -8.00
C PRO A 199 -12.03 11.79 -8.19
N VAL A 200 -11.87 12.40 -9.35
CA VAL A 200 -10.76 13.37 -9.60
C VAL A 200 -10.88 14.62 -8.72
N PRO A 201 -12.03 15.30 -8.61
CA PRO A 201 -12.19 16.42 -7.68
C PRO A 201 -12.04 16.02 -6.20
N GLU A 202 -12.51 14.84 -5.82
CA GLU A 202 -12.31 14.31 -4.47
C GLU A 202 -10.82 14.21 -4.15
N VAL A 203 -10.05 13.58 -5.03
CA VAL A 203 -8.60 13.40 -4.87
C VAL A 203 -7.86 14.74 -4.87
N ALA A 204 -8.21 15.67 -5.75
CA ALA A 204 -7.62 17.01 -5.75
C ALA A 204 -7.81 17.74 -4.42
N ALA A 205 -9.03 17.71 -3.87
CA ALA A 205 -9.31 18.29 -2.55
C ALA A 205 -8.56 17.57 -1.42
N GLN A 206 -8.37 16.27 -1.51
CA GLN A 206 -7.57 15.50 -0.55
C GLN A 206 -6.09 15.86 -0.63
N VAL A 207 -5.52 16.03 -1.84
CA VAL A 207 -4.13 16.47 -2.05
C VAL A 207 -3.89 17.87 -1.48
N GLU A 208 -4.80 18.81 -1.71
CA GLU A 208 -4.73 20.15 -1.14
C GLU A 208 -4.75 20.10 0.40
N ARG A 209 -5.66 19.33 0.98
CA ARG A 209 -5.71 19.11 2.43
C ARG A 209 -4.42 18.51 2.96
N LEU A 210 -3.87 17.52 2.28
CA LEU A 210 -2.61 16.87 2.67
C LEU A 210 -1.45 17.87 2.65
N ALA A 211 -1.40 18.75 1.66
CA ALA A 211 -0.39 19.79 1.56
C ALA A 211 -0.44 20.75 2.78
N GLY A 212 -1.64 21.18 3.19
CA GLY A 212 -1.84 21.96 4.40
C GLY A 212 -1.35 21.23 5.66
N LEU A 213 -1.69 19.96 5.81
CA LEU A 213 -1.25 19.13 6.94
C LEU A 213 0.27 18.90 6.97
N CYS A 214 0.91 18.82 5.81
CA CYS A 214 2.37 18.77 5.72
C CYS A 214 2.99 20.10 6.18
N ALA A 215 2.44 21.23 5.75
CA ALA A 215 2.90 22.55 6.19
C ALA A 215 2.76 22.71 7.71
N ASP A 216 1.62 22.31 8.30
CA ASP A 216 1.41 22.30 9.76
C ASP A 216 2.43 21.41 10.50
N ALA A 217 2.89 20.34 9.87
CA ALA A 217 3.91 19.45 10.39
C ALA A 217 5.36 19.91 10.09
N GLY A 218 5.55 21.06 9.45
CA GLY A 218 6.85 21.59 9.05
C GLY A 218 7.54 20.76 7.96
N ARG A 219 6.77 20.10 7.10
CA ARG A 219 7.29 19.26 6.01
C ARG A 219 6.95 19.85 4.64
N ASP A 220 7.88 19.68 3.69
CA ASP A 220 7.60 19.94 2.28
C ASP A 220 6.59 18.90 1.73
N PRO A 221 5.41 19.33 1.27
CA PRO A 221 4.43 18.43 0.67
C PRO A 221 4.93 17.79 -0.64
N GLY A 222 5.88 18.40 -1.34
CA GLY A 222 6.50 17.87 -2.54
C GLY A 222 7.32 16.60 -2.30
N GLY A 223 7.84 16.42 -1.09
CA GLY A 223 8.58 15.23 -0.68
C GLY A 223 7.72 14.00 -0.36
N LEU A 224 6.39 14.12 -0.40
CA LEU A 224 5.46 13.02 -0.11
C LEU A 224 4.91 12.42 -1.40
N ARG A 225 5.14 11.13 -1.65
CA ARG A 225 4.52 10.40 -2.78
C ARG A 225 3.02 10.30 -2.57
N ARG A 226 2.26 10.32 -3.66
CA ARG A 226 0.79 10.27 -3.65
C ARG A 226 0.32 9.20 -4.61
N LEU A 227 -0.02 8.03 -4.06
CA LEU A 227 -0.48 6.87 -4.82
C LEU A 227 -2.01 6.89 -4.93
N LEU A 228 -2.52 6.78 -6.13
CA LEU A 228 -3.92 6.46 -6.39
C LEU A 228 -4.11 4.95 -6.47
N LEU A 229 -4.99 4.40 -5.65
CA LEU A 229 -5.49 3.04 -5.79
C LEU A 229 -6.69 3.05 -6.75
N THR A 230 -6.56 2.37 -7.88
CA THR A 230 -7.61 2.28 -8.92
C THR A 230 -8.45 1.00 -8.80
N GLY A 231 -9.47 0.86 -9.66
CA GLY A 231 -10.25 -0.38 -9.81
C GLY A 231 -11.39 -0.55 -8.80
N PHE A 232 -11.74 0.50 -8.06
CA PHE A 232 -12.91 0.57 -7.16
C PHE A 232 -13.91 1.68 -7.56
N THR A 233 -13.68 2.31 -8.70
CA THR A 233 -14.56 3.25 -9.37
C THR A 233 -14.81 2.75 -10.79
N ASP A 234 -15.80 3.32 -11.50
CA ASP A 234 -16.16 2.92 -12.87
C ASP A 234 -15.19 3.49 -13.93
N GLU A 235 -14.02 4.00 -13.51
CA GLU A 235 -13.05 4.58 -14.43
C GLU A 235 -12.35 3.49 -15.26
N PRO A 236 -12.28 3.67 -16.61
CA PRO A 236 -11.80 2.63 -17.53
C PRO A 236 -10.27 2.60 -17.65
N TRP A 237 -9.56 2.40 -16.54
CA TRP A 237 -8.10 2.47 -16.47
C TRP A 237 -7.35 1.56 -17.44
N LEU A 238 -7.89 0.37 -17.72
CA LEU A 238 -7.26 -0.66 -18.55
C LEU A 238 -8.08 -1.00 -19.79
N GLU A 239 -9.02 -0.15 -20.19
CA GLU A 239 -9.80 -0.35 -21.42
C GLU A 239 -8.97 -0.12 -22.69
N SER A 240 -8.10 0.89 -22.67
CA SER A 240 -7.17 1.21 -23.76
C SER A 240 -5.98 2.05 -23.26
N GLU A 241 -4.92 2.11 -24.04
CA GLU A 241 -3.78 3.00 -23.76
C GLU A 241 -4.20 4.47 -23.69
N SER A 242 -5.11 4.92 -24.58
CA SER A 242 -5.59 6.30 -24.58
C SER A 242 -6.44 6.61 -23.34
N SER A 243 -7.23 5.68 -22.87
CA SER A 243 -8.02 5.80 -21.63
C SER A 243 -7.10 5.94 -20.41
N TYR A 244 -6.05 5.12 -20.35
CA TYR A 244 -5.02 5.23 -19.32
C TYR A 244 -4.33 6.60 -19.35
N ASP A 245 -3.89 7.06 -20.53
CA ASP A 245 -3.16 8.33 -20.69
C ASP A 245 -4.03 9.53 -20.26
N ASP A 246 -5.33 9.55 -20.61
CA ASP A 246 -6.26 10.58 -20.18
C ASP A 246 -6.42 10.60 -18.66
N LEU A 247 -6.71 9.46 -18.06
CA LEU A 247 -6.90 9.36 -16.61
C LEU A 247 -5.60 9.69 -15.85
N ALA A 248 -4.47 9.14 -16.26
CA ALA A 248 -3.17 9.42 -15.67
C ALA A 248 -2.82 10.92 -15.73
N GLY A 249 -3.12 11.58 -16.84
CA GLY A 249 -2.96 13.03 -17.00
C GLY A 249 -3.82 13.83 -16.04
N ARG A 250 -5.13 13.53 -15.96
CA ARG A 250 -6.07 14.19 -15.05
C ARG A 250 -5.68 14.04 -13.58
N TYR A 251 -5.24 12.85 -13.18
CA TYR A 251 -4.79 12.62 -11.80
C TYR A 251 -3.41 13.23 -11.51
N ALA A 252 -2.51 13.29 -12.51
CA ALA A 252 -1.26 14.02 -12.36
C ALA A 252 -1.51 15.52 -12.14
N GLU A 253 -2.47 16.12 -12.86
CA GLU A 253 -2.91 17.51 -12.65
C GLU A 253 -3.54 17.70 -11.25
N ALA A 254 -4.26 16.70 -10.75
CA ALA A 254 -4.78 16.67 -9.36
C ALA A 254 -3.67 16.46 -8.31
N GLY A 255 -2.43 16.26 -8.74
CA GLY A 255 -1.26 16.13 -7.86
C GLY A 255 -0.89 14.70 -7.48
N ILE A 256 -1.46 13.68 -8.11
CA ILE A 256 -1.04 12.27 -7.94
C ILE A 256 0.34 12.06 -8.59
N THR A 257 1.19 11.29 -7.97
CA THR A 257 2.54 10.98 -8.43
C THR A 257 2.73 9.52 -8.82
N ASP A 258 1.81 8.67 -8.39
CA ASP A 258 1.86 7.22 -8.54
C ASP A 258 0.45 6.67 -8.75
N VAL A 259 0.30 5.66 -9.61
CA VAL A 259 -0.97 4.97 -9.87
C VAL A 259 -0.77 3.47 -9.71
N ALA A 260 -1.63 2.81 -8.96
CA ALA A 260 -1.63 1.36 -8.82
C ALA A 260 -2.83 0.76 -9.56
N VAL A 261 -2.56 0.00 -10.62
CA VAL A 261 -3.55 -0.77 -11.36
C VAL A 261 -3.50 -2.24 -10.93
N HIS A 262 -4.57 -2.98 -11.15
CA HIS A 262 -4.60 -4.40 -10.83
C HIS A 262 -4.02 -5.23 -11.98
N TRP A 263 -3.32 -6.30 -11.64
CA TRP A 263 -3.03 -7.36 -12.60
C TRP A 263 -4.36 -7.92 -13.11
N PRO A 264 -4.53 -8.04 -14.44
CA PRO A 264 -5.80 -8.48 -15.02
C PRO A 264 -6.29 -9.80 -14.42
N ARG A 265 -7.57 -9.83 -14.05
CA ARG A 265 -8.21 -11.01 -13.46
C ARG A 265 -9.51 -11.31 -14.18
N PRO A 266 -9.49 -12.27 -15.13
CA PRO A 266 -10.64 -12.62 -15.97
C PRO A 266 -11.89 -12.93 -15.15
N GLY A 267 -13.04 -12.44 -15.64
CA GLY A 267 -14.35 -12.67 -15.04
C GLY A 267 -14.62 -11.90 -13.74
N THR A 268 -13.81 -10.91 -13.41
CA THR A 268 -14.03 -10.02 -12.26
C THR A 268 -14.08 -8.55 -12.72
N GLN A 269 -14.36 -7.64 -11.79
CA GLN A 269 -14.28 -6.19 -12.07
C GLN A 269 -12.87 -5.69 -12.45
N TRP A 270 -11.84 -6.51 -12.27
CA TRP A 270 -10.46 -6.24 -12.66
C TRP A 270 -10.05 -7.01 -13.92
N ASP A 271 -11.03 -7.44 -14.73
CA ASP A 271 -10.77 -8.01 -16.03
C ASP A 271 -10.25 -6.94 -17.00
N ALA A 272 -9.25 -7.29 -17.77
CA ALA A 272 -8.69 -6.41 -18.80
C ALA A 272 -7.96 -7.23 -19.86
N ASP A 273 -7.86 -6.66 -21.06
CA ASP A 273 -7.04 -7.26 -22.12
C ASP A 273 -5.56 -7.25 -21.72
N GLN A 274 -4.94 -8.42 -21.72
CA GLN A 274 -3.54 -8.58 -21.31
C GLN A 274 -2.57 -7.80 -22.21
N ALA A 275 -2.86 -7.68 -23.53
CA ALA A 275 -1.98 -6.95 -24.42
C ALA A 275 -2.05 -5.43 -24.16
N VAL A 276 -3.25 -4.91 -23.88
CA VAL A 276 -3.43 -3.50 -23.48
C VAL A 276 -2.72 -3.22 -22.16
N PHE A 277 -2.89 -4.08 -21.17
CA PHE A 277 -2.21 -3.96 -19.87
C PHE A 277 -0.68 -3.92 -20.03
N GLU A 278 -0.11 -4.85 -20.81
CA GLU A 278 1.34 -4.90 -21.03
C GLU A 278 1.85 -3.71 -21.88
N ALA A 279 1.07 -3.24 -22.84
CA ALA A 279 1.42 -2.04 -23.62
C ALA A 279 1.46 -0.79 -22.73
N ILE A 280 0.50 -0.62 -21.82
CA ILE A 280 0.48 0.47 -20.83
C ILE A 280 1.73 0.38 -19.94
N ALA A 281 2.05 -0.80 -19.40
CA ALA A 281 3.21 -1.00 -18.53
C ALA A 281 4.53 -0.66 -19.24
N ALA A 282 4.71 -1.10 -20.49
CA ALA A 282 5.93 -0.87 -21.27
C ALA A 282 6.20 0.61 -21.58
N ARG A 283 5.17 1.47 -21.59
CA ARG A 283 5.29 2.91 -21.85
C ARG A 283 5.52 3.75 -20.59
N ALA A 284 5.10 3.24 -19.43
CA ALA A 284 5.21 3.92 -18.15
C ALA A 284 6.56 3.65 -17.45
N SER A 285 7.42 2.84 -18.06
CA SER A 285 8.73 2.37 -17.54
C SER A 285 9.85 3.38 -17.78
#